data_fabfa6f24883492190b3b96177484cb2
#
_entry.id   fabfa6f24883492190b3b96177484cb2
#
_cell.length_a   1.000
_cell.length_b   1.000
_cell.length_c   1.000
_cell.angle_alpha   90.00
_cell.angle_beta   90.00
_cell.angle_gamma   90.00
#
_symmetry.space_group_name_H-M   'P 1'
#
loop_
_entity.id
_entity.type
_entity.pdbx_description
1 polymer ?
#
loop_
_entity_poly.entity_id
_entity_poly.type
_entity_poly.pdbx_seq_one_letter_code
_entity_poly.pdbx_strand_id
1 'polypeptide(L)'
;MKTREMGKLQKKESWLQRWMKKQGWTHHRRFIGLGIQSIIMAVLTALTLITTITIGLLLYNRFKMAMKQTAVSNAESMVESTVDKLDAELLNVRQIMNAVNYNIIQENDISSDEFNRQFSLLYEINTDKVQSMALYDSDGAQLVAEPVSERKKGVKASKQDWYTNAEEEIENVHFSLPHIQNLFEDGTYRYYWVISLSRSVDINDGEKPRSGVLLVDMKYSVISNTMKRINESSNGIYYYLCSRDGQMIYHPRRADIDRGYFSENCEMTSQLEDGTYELSLNGRPGNVVVSSVAYTGWKLVGVIPERVQTANINRFRYYIITAILILMMMLLEVNRIISRKISRPILRLNESVKAYETGGDTDIYIGGSSEIRHLGYSVKKSYEQIENLMQEIIREPVSYTHLRAHETLRHIV
;
A
#
# COMPACT_ATOMS: atom_id res chain seq x y z
N MET A 1 -25.01 41.60 -4.34
CA MET A 1 -23.70 40.92 -4.24
C MET A 1 -23.13 40.41 -5.58
N LYS A 2 -23.97 40.14 -6.60
CA LYS A 2 -23.54 39.62 -7.94
C LYS A 2 -22.83 40.63 -8.85
N THR A 3 -23.06 41.92 -8.71
CA THR A 3 -22.47 42.98 -9.59
C THR A 3 -21.01 43.31 -9.27
N ARG A 4 -20.51 43.00 -8.06
CA ARG A 4 -19.11 43.25 -7.66
C ARG A 4 -18.13 42.18 -8.12
N GLU A 5 -18.59 40.95 -8.33
CA GLU A 5 -17.78 39.82 -8.86
C GLU A 5 -17.59 39.89 -10.37
N MET A 6 -18.61 40.27 -11.12
CA MET A 6 -18.48 40.48 -12.58
C MET A 6 -17.47 41.57 -12.94
N GLY A 7 -17.38 42.65 -12.16
CA GLY A 7 -16.37 43.70 -12.35
C GLY A 7 -14.92 43.25 -12.08
N LYS A 8 -14.74 42.26 -11.21
CA LYS A 8 -13.40 41.69 -10.91
C LYS A 8 -12.96 40.71 -12.01
N LEU A 9 -13.88 39.93 -12.59
CA LEU A 9 -13.59 39.03 -13.70
C LEU A 9 -13.23 39.79 -14.98
N GLN A 10 -13.98 40.84 -15.34
CA GLN A 10 -13.65 41.70 -16.48
C GLN A 10 -12.32 42.44 -16.33
N LYS A 11 -11.98 42.88 -15.11
CA LYS A 11 -10.68 43.49 -14.84
C LYS A 11 -9.51 42.48 -14.93
N LYS A 12 -9.73 41.25 -14.58
CA LYS A 12 -8.73 40.16 -14.66
C LYS A 12 -8.48 39.73 -16.10
N GLU A 13 -9.52 39.63 -16.93
CA GLU A 13 -9.39 39.35 -18.37
C GLU A 13 -8.68 40.49 -19.11
N SER A 14 -9.00 41.78 -18.79
CA SER A 14 -8.31 42.93 -19.39
C SER A 14 -6.86 43.04 -18.98
N TRP A 15 -6.49 42.56 -17.78
CA TRP A 15 -5.10 42.53 -17.29
C TRP A 15 -4.31 41.41 -18.00
N LEU A 16 -4.89 40.22 -18.15
CA LEU A 16 -4.31 39.09 -18.90
C LEU A 16 -4.06 39.47 -20.36
N GLN A 17 -5.04 40.10 -21.02
CA GLN A 17 -4.89 40.56 -22.40
C GLN A 17 -3.81 41.66 -22.54
N ARG A 18 -3.70 42.59 -21.60
CA ARG A 18 -2.62 43.62 -21.57
C ARG A 18 -1.25 43.02 -21.24
N TRP A 19 -1.19 42.01 -20.36
CA TRP A 19 0.04 41.28 -20.04
C TRP A 19 0.53 40.45 -21.23
N MET A 20 -0.39 39.74 -21.93
CA MET A 20 -0.10 38.99 -23.16
C MET A 20 0.35 39.92 -24.29
N LYS A 21 -0.22 41.12 -24.40
CA LYS A 21 0.16 42.13 -25.40
C LYS A 21 1.50 42.76 -25.11
N LYS A 22 1.88 42.89 -23.83
CA LYS A 22 3.17 43.48 -23.39
C LYS A 22 4.33 42.48 -23.49
N GLN A 23 4.02 41.17 -23.48
CA GLN A 23 5.00 40.09 -23.69
C GLN A 23 5.23 39.76 -25.18
N GLY A 24 4.58 40.47 -26.10
CA GLY A 24 4.76 40.24 -27.54
C GLY A 24 4.28 38.86 -28.02
N TRP A 25 3.39 38.25 -27.26
CA TRP A 25 2.79 36.96 -27.62
C TRP A 25 1.72 37.14 -28.71
N THR A 26 2.14 37.62 -29.89
CA THR A 26 1.36 37.39 -31.12
C THR A 26 1.72 36.00 -31.62
N HIS A 27 0.92 35.03 -31.27
CA HIS A 27 1.10 33.61 -31.51
C HIS A 27 1.30 33.20 -32.99
N HIS A 28 1.16 34.14 -33.95
CA HIS A 28 1.25 33.81 -35.38
C HIS A 28 2.56 34.16 -36.08
N ARG A 29 3.40 35.04 -35.50
CA ARG A 29 4.63 35.46 -36.20
C ARG A 29 5.92 34.75 -35.80
N ARG A 30 5.95 34.04 -34.68
CA ARG A 30 7.17 33.30 -34.23
C ARG A 30 7.32 31.91 -34.83
N PHE A 31 6.21 31.27 -35.29
CA PHE A 31 6.34 29.98 -35.99
C PHE A 31 6.79 30.09 -37.43
N ILE A 32 6.58 31.25 -38.09
CA ILE A 32 6.94 31.47 -39.51
C ILE A 32 8.45 31.68 -39.69
N GLY A 33 9.23 31.92 -38.62
CA GLY A 33 10.68 32.07 -38.68
C GLY A 33 11.50 30.88 -38.18
N LEU A 34 10.82 29.77 -37.71
CA LEU A 34 11.53 28.58 -37.25
C LEU A 34 11.83 27.68 -38.47
N GLY A 35 13.10 27.34 -38.65
CA GLY A 35 13.49 26.37 -39.67
C GLY A 35 12.82 25.01 -39.46
N ILE A 36 12.61 24.27 -40.54
CA ILE A 36 11.99 22.92 -40.55
C ILE A 36 12.60 22.01 -39.48
N GLN A 37 13.91 22.10 -39.26
CA GLN A 37 14.60 21.35 -38.20
C GLN A 37 14.07 21.63 -36.81
N SER A 38 13.84 22.91 -36.49
CA SER A 38 13.33 23.32 -35.19
C SER A 38 11.88 22.90 -34.96
N ILE A 39 11.06 22.91 -35.99
CA ILE A 39 9.66 22.46 -35.94
C ILE A 39 9.59 20.95 -35.70
N ILE A 40 10.31 20.15 -36.49
CA ILE A 40 10.36 18.70 -36.33
C ILE A 40 10.88 18.34 -34.92
N MET A 41 11.96 18.98 -34.47
CA MET A 41 12.50 18.75 -33.13
C MET A 41 11.48 19.11 -32.04
N ALA A 42 10.80 20.24 -32.15
CA ALA A 42 9.80 20.66 -31.17
C ALA A 42 8.61 19.71 -31.08
N VAL A 43 8.08 19.25 -32.25
CA VAL A 43 6.95 18.30 -32.29
C VAL A 43 7.34 16.96 -31.71
N LEU A 44 8.47 16.39 -32.10
CA LEU A 44 8.97 15.12 -31.57
C LEU A 44 9.23 15.21 -30.07
N THR A 45 9.83 16.31 -29.59
CA THR A 45 10.09 16.53 -28.17
C THR A 45 8.79 16.69 -27.38
N ALA A 46 7.82 17.44 -27.89
CA ALA A 46 6.52 17.58 -27.24
C ALA A 46 5.79 16.23 -27.13
N LEU A 47 5.79 15.44 -28.21
CA LEU A 47 5.16 14.11 -28.23
C LEU A 47 5.84 13.17 -27.24
N THR A 48 7.16 13.09 -27.23
CA THR A 48 7.90 12.22 -26.29
C THR A 48 7.70 12.66 -24.84
N LEU A 49 7.63 13.96 -24.57
CA LEU A 49 7.40 14.49 -23.24
C LEU A 49 5.99 14.13 -22.71
N ILE A 50 4.98 14.32 -23.55
CA ILE A 50 3.58 13.96 -23.20
C ILE A 50 3.47 12.47 -22.93
N THR A 51 3.99 11.62 -23.82
CA THR A 51 3.91 10.17 -23.65
C THR A 51 4.66 9.69 -22.42
N THR A 52 5.86 10.20 -22.16
CA THR A 52 6.67 9.83 -20.99
C THR A 52 6.00 10.25 -19.69
N ILE A 53 5.44 11.45 -19.61
CA ILE A 53 4.70 11.91 -18.42
C ILE A 53 3.45 11.05 -18.20
N THR A 54 2.68 10.76 -19.25
CA THR A 54 1.46 9.94 -19.15
C THR A 54 1.78 8.53 -18.65
N ILE A 55 2.79 7.88 -19.22
CA ILE A 55 3.25 6.55 -18.77
C ILE A 55 3.73 6.61 -17.34
N GLY A 56 4.51 7.62 -16.96
CA GLY A 56 5.00 7.81 -15.60
C GLY A 56 3.89 7.95 -14.57
N LEU A 57 2.84 8.73 -14.87
CA LEU A 57 1.67 8.88 -14.00
C LEU A 57 0.88 7.57 -13.88
N LEU A 58 0.69 6.85 -14.98
CA LEU A 58 0.00 5.56 -14.98
C LEU A 58 0.77 4.53 -14.15
N LEU A 59 2.08 4.42 -14.33
CA LEU A 59 2.94 3.52 -13.56
C LEU A 59 2.92 3.87 -12.07
N TYR A 60 3.01 5.15 -11.71
CA TYR A 60 2.94 5.59 -10.33
C TYR A 60 1.61 5.20 -9.67
N ASN A 61 0.48 5.43 -10.34
CA ASN A 61 -0.84 5.07 -9.81
C ASN A 61 -1.00 3.55 -9.66
N ARG A 62 -0.57 2.77 -10.66
CA ARG A 62 -0.58 1.30 -10.60
C ARG A 62 0.27 0.77 -9.46
N PHE A 63 1.46 1.32 -9.29
CA PHE A 63 2.37 0.94 -8.21
C PHE A 63 1.77 1.28 -6.82
N LYS A 64 1.18 2.47 -6.67
CA LYS A 64 0.49 2.87 -5.43
C LYS A 64 -0.62 1.87 -5.06
N MET A 65 -1.45 1.49 -6.01
CA MET A 65 -2.53 0.51 -5.80
C MET A 65 -1.98 -0.87 -5.43
N ALA A 66 -0.96 -1.35 -6.14
CA ALA A 66 -0.33 -2.64 -5.87
C ALA A 66 0.29 -2.68 -4.46
N MET A 67 0.99 -1.62 -4.03
CA MET A 67 1.57 -1.53 -2.69
C MET A 67 0.50 -1.52 -1.60
N LYS A 68 -0.62 -0.80 -1.80
CA LYS A 68 -1.76 -0.82 -0.87
C LYS A 68 -2.31 -2.24 -0.74
N GLN A 69 -2.55 -2.90 -1.84
CA GLN A 69 -3.07 -4.28 -1.86
C GLN A 69 -2.11 -5.27 -1.20
N THR A 70 -0.82 -5.16 -1.47
CA THR A 70 0.21 -6.00 -0.82
C THR A 70 0.24 -5.77 0.70
N ALA A 71 0.14 -4.52 1.16
CA ALA A 71 0.13 -4.22 2.59
C ALA A 71 -1.11 -4.81 3.28
N VAL A 72 -2.27 -4.74 2.65
CA VAL A 72 -3.51 -5.35 3.15
C VAL A 72 -3.39 -6.87 3.18
N SER A 73 -2.98 -7.51 2.08
CA SER A 73 -2.84 -8.97 2.01
C SER A 73 -1.81 -9.52 3.01
N ASN A 74 -0.71 -8.80 3.23
CA ASN A 74 0.26 -9.19 4.26
C ASN A 74 -0.34 -9.07 5.67
N ALA A 75 -1.14 -8.04 5.94
CA ALA A 75 -1.81 -7.89 7.22
C ALA A 75 -2.88 -8.97 7.43
N GLU A 76 -3.65 -9.33 6.41
CA GLU A 76 -4.61 -10.44 6.43
C GLU A 76 -3.92 -11.77 6.79
N SER A 77 -2.87 -12.13 6.07
CA SER A 77 -2.10 -13.35 6.34
C SER A 77 -1.49 -13.36 7.75
N MET A 78 -1.04 -12.20 8.23
CA MET A 78 -0.48 -12.07 9.57
C MET A 78 -1.55 -12.17 10.66
N VAL A 79 -2.72 -11.59 10.44
CA VAL A 79 -3.88 -11.70 11.34
C VAL A 79 -4.33 -13.16 11.41
N GLU A 80 -4.55 -13.82 10.27
CA GLU A 80 -4.96 -15.22 10.19
C GLU A 80 -3.98 -16.14 10.92
N SER A 81 -2.70 -16.08 10.60
CA SER A 81 -1.65 -16.87 11.25
C SER A 81 -1.55 -16.61 12.76
N THR A 82 -1.85 -15.38 13.20
CA THR A 82 -1.82 -15.05 14.63
C THR A 82 -3.06 -15.55 15.34
N VAL A 83 -4.23 -15.49 14.72
CA VAL A 83 -5.47 -16.08 15.25
C VAL A 83 -5.28 -17.57 15.44
N ASP A 84 -4.79 -18.30 14.41
CA ASP A 84 -4.52 -19.74 14.50
C ASP A 84 -3.60 -20.05 15.69
N LYS A 85 -2.58 -19.22 15.91
CA LYS A 85 -1.67 -19.41 17.04
C LYS A 85 -2.35 -19.13 18.39
N LEU A 86 -3.15 -18.05 18.49
CA LEU A 86 -3.91 -17.77 19.70
C LEU A 86 -4.89 -18.89 20.01
N ASP A 87 -5.60 -19.39 19.00
CA ASP A 87 -6.52 -20.51 19.13
C ASP A 87 -5.79 -21.80 19.60
N ALA A 88 -4.61 -22.07 19.06
CA ALA A 88 -3.81 -23.21 19.48
C ALA A 88 -3.35 -23.09 20.95
N GLU A 89 -2.96 -21.91 21.41
CA GLU A 89 -2.58 -21.69 22.83
C GLU A 89 -3.77 -21.81 23.77
N LEU A 90 -4.93 -21.25 23.39
CA LEU A 90 -6.17 -21.35 24.16
C LEU A 90 -6.70 -22.79 24.21
N LEU A 91 -6.65 -23.51 23.07
CA LEU A 91 -6.99 -24.92 22.99
C LEU A 91 -6.10 -25.77 23.91
N ASN A 92 -4.80 -25.49 23.94
CA ASN A 92 -3.86 -26.23 24.76
C ASN A 92 -4.24 -26.09 26.26
N VAL A 93 -4.51 -24.89 26.76
CA VAL A 93 -4.91 -24.69 28.17
C VAL A 93 -6.28 -25.32 28.45
N ARG A 94 -7.23 -25.25 27.48
CA ARG A 94 -8.50 -25.97 27.58
C ARG A 94 -8.32 -27.50 27.66
N GLN A 95 -7.35 -28.04 26.92
CA GLN A 95 -7.01 -29.49 27.02
C GLN A 95 -6.42 -29.84 28.39
N ILE A 96 -5.60 -28.97 29.00
CA ILE A 96 -5.11 -29.15 30.37
C ILE A 96 -6.30 -29.22 31.32
N MET A 97 -7.25 -28.26 31.24
CA MET A 97 -8.45 -28.26 32.06
C MET A 97 -9.29 -29.52 31.87
N ASN A 98 -9.46 -29.98 30.62
CA ASN A 98 -10.19 -31.24 30.32
C ASN A 98 -9.45 -32.45 30.90
N ALA A 99 -8.13 -32.51 30.83
CA ALA A 99 -7.35 -33.59 31.44
C ALA A 99 -7.53 -33.62 32.97
N VAL A 100 -7.52 -32.46 33.62
CA VAL A 100 -7.85 -32.39 35.07
C VAL A 100 -9.25 -32.95 35.36
N ASN A 101 -10.23 -32.47 34.60
CA ASN A 101 -11.61 -32.87 34.83
C ASN A 101 -11.83 -34.36 34.61
N TYR A 102 -11.50 -34.87 33.40
CA TYR A 102 -11.87 -36.25 32.99
C TYR A 102 -10.92 -37.33 33.55
N ASN A 103 -9.60 -37.04 33.60
CA ASN A 103 -8.64 -38.09 33.95
C ASN A 103 -8.22 -38.04 35.43
N ILE A 104 -8.44 -36.88 36.14
CA ILE A 104 -8.04 -36.74 37.52
C ILE A 104 -9.26 -36.68 38.44
N ILE A 105 -10.17 -35.71 38.25
CA ILE A 105 -11.31 -35.48 39.14
C ILE A 105 -12.34 -36.61 39.06
N GLN A 106 -12.70 -37.05 37.84
CA GLN A 106 -13.74 -38.10 37.68
C GLN A 106 -13.24 -39.50 38.00
N GLU A 107 -11.93 -39.76 37.88
CA GLU A 107 -11.38 -41.12 38.08
C GLU A 107 -10.85 -41.38 39.49
N ASN A 108 -10.58 -40.33 40.28
CA ASN A 108 -9.97 -40.47 41.60
C ASN A 108 -10.85 -39.86 42.66
N ASP A 109 -10.79 -40.45 43.87
CA ASP A 109 -11.30 -39.80 45.08
C ASP A 109 -10.37 -38.57 45.38
N ILE A 110 -11.02 -37.43 45.61
CA ILE A 110 -10.32 -36.16 45.86
C ILE A 110 -9.44 -36.19 47.13
N SER A 111 -9.77 -37.06 48.08
CA SER A 111 -8.97 -37.26 49.32
C SER A 111 -7.77 -38.14 49.13
N SER A 112 -7.61 -38.81 48.00
CA SER A 112 -6.56 -39.75 47.74
C SER A 112 -5.18 -39.09 47.44
N ASP A 113 -4.12 -39.77 47.88
CA ASP A 113 -2.73 -39.34 47.55
C ASP A 113 -2.47 -39.39 46.03
N GLU A 114 -3.17 -40.29 45.32
CA GLU A 114 -3.06 -40.40 43.87
C GLU A 114 -3.65 -39.17 43.14
N PHE A 115 -4.79 -38.69 43.60
CA PHE A 115 -5.36 -37.43 43.09
C PHE A 115 -4.37 -36.27 43.25
N ASN A 116 -3.84 -36.05 44.47
CA ASN A 116 -2.93 -34.98 44.74
C ASN A 116 -1.65 -35.09 43.90
N ARG A 117 -1.12 -36.27 43.76
CA ARG A 117 0.09 -36.52 42.94
C ARG A 117 -0.14 -36.22 41.47
N GLN A 118 -1.25 -36.64 40.87
CA GLN A 118 -1.57 -36.41 39.46
C GLN A 118 -1.88 -34.93 39.20
N PHE A 119 -2.60 -34.29 40.12
CA PHE A 119 -2.93 -32.87 40.02
C PHE A 119 -1.66 -31.99 40.06
N SER A 120 -0.75 -32.25 41.02
CA SER A 120 0.55 -31.55 41.13
C SER A 120 1.43 -31.82 39.90
N LEU A 121 1.51 -33.05 39.43
CA LEU A 121 2.32 -33.41 38.27
C LEU A 121 1.84 -32.68 37.02
N LEU A 122 0.51 -32.64 36.80
CA LEU A 122 -0.05 -31.94 35.61
C LEU A 122 0.23 -30.43 35.69
N TYR A 123 0.19 -29.83 36.88
CA TYR A 123 0.61 -28.45 37.07
C TYR A 123 2.11 -28.26 36.76
N GLU A 124 3.00 -29.09 37.33
CA GLU A 124 4.44 -28.94 37.17
C GLU A 124 4.90 -28.99 35.71
N ILE A 125 4.31 -29.87 34.89
CA ILE A 125 4.67 -29.98 33.47
C ILE A 125 4.12 -28.85 32.61
N ASN A 126 3.18 -28.02 33.12
CA ASN A 126 2.54 -26.92 32.41
C ASN A 126 2.84 -25.55 33.03
N THR A 127 3.83 -25.43 33.88
CA THR A 127 4.19 -24.17 34.56
C THR A 127 4.65 -23.06 33.61
N ASP A 128 4.99 -23.38 32.37
CA ASP A 128 5.28 -22.40 31.33
C ASP A 128 4.03 -21.60 30.91
N LYS A 129 2.84 -22.24 30.92
CA LYS A 129 1.56 -21.66 30.47
C LYS A 129 0.58 -21.40 31.61
N VAL A 130 0.58 -22.22 32.62
CA VAL A 130 -0.34 -22.16 33.77
C VAL A 130 0.34 -21.45 34.95
N GLN A 131 -0.37 -20.49 35.54
CA GLN A 131 0.04 -19.77 36.74
C GLN A 131 -0.43 -20.51 38.02
N SER A 132 -1.67 -20.97 38.01
CA SER A 132 -2.27 -21.71 39.13
C SER A 132 -3.42 -22.61 38.63
N MET A 133 -3.69 -23.66 39.37
CA MET A 133 -4.87 -24.52 39.21
C MET A 133 -5.50 -24.69 40.58
N ALA A 134 -6.80 -24.67 40.65
CA ALA A 134 -7.52 -24.86 41.92
C ALA A 134 -8.90 -25.49 41.70
N LEU A 135 -9.32 -26.30 42.66
CA LEU A 135 -10.66 -26.89 42.72
C LEU A 135 -11.39 -26.33 43.93
N TYR A 136 -12.59 -25.89 43.72
CA TYR A 136 -13.49 -25.35 44.74
C TYR A 136 -14.76 -26.20 44.84
N ASP A 137 -15.32 -26.29 46.01
CA ASP A 137 -16.66 -26.90 46.21
C ASP A 137 -17.79 -25.92 45.84
N SER A 138 -19.05 -26.37 45.99
CA SER A 138 -20.27 -25.55 45.72
C SER A 138 -20.41 -24.35 46.62
N ASP A 139 -19.75 -24.28 47.76
CA ASP A 139 -19.74 -23.14 48.69
C ASP A 139 -18.58 -22.19 48.44
N GLY A 140 -17.69 -22.51 47.46
CA GLY A 140 -16.48 -21.77 47.13
C GLY A 140 -15.36 -21.98 48.14
N ALA A 141 -15.38 -23.08 48.92
CA ALA A 141 -14.23 -23.49 49.72
C ALA A 141 -13.21 -24.19 48.83
N GLN A 142 -11.94 -23.88 49.02
CA GLN A 142 -10.85 -24.44 48.25
C GLN A 142 -10.57 -25.88 48.72
N LEU A 143 -10.64 -26.84 47.83
CA LEU A 143 -10.35 -28.23 48.06
C LEU A 143 -8.88 -28.57 47.81
N VAL A 144 -8.35 -28.13 46.67
CA VAL A 144 -6.97 -28.29 46.31
C VAL A 144 -6.52 -27.09 45.46
N ALA A 145 -5.22 -26.75 45.54
CA ALA A 145 -4.64 -25.73 44.68
C ALA A 145 -3.15 -26.02 44.40
N GLU A 146 -2.72 -25.72 43.21
CA GLU A 146 -1.32 -25.72 42.78
C GLU A 146 -0.98 -24.36 42.11
N PRO A 147 0.16 -23.73 42.47
CA PRO A 147 1.07 -24.13 43.56
C PRO A 147 0.36 -24.05 44.91
N VAL A 148 0.79 -24.86 45.83
CA VAL A 148 0.29 -24.82 47.24
C VAL A 148 0.61 -23.44 47.78
N SER A 149 -0.41 -22.61 47.97
CA SER A 149 -0.30 -21.22 48.42
C SER A 149 -1.42 -20.90 49.40
N GLU A 150 -1.10 -20.03 50.36
CA GLU A 150 -2.13 -19.53 51.28
C GLU A 150 -3.11 -18.64 50.52
N ARG A 151 -4.38 -18.79 50.84
CA ARG A 151 -5.45 -17.99 50.29
C ARG A 151 -5.44 -16.59 50.91
N LYS A 152 -5.64 -15.55 50.12
CA LYS A 152 -5.78 -14.18 50.61
C LYS A 152 -6.99 -14.07 51.54
N LYS A 153 -6.76 -13.49 52.71
CA LYS A 153 -7.81 -13.27 53.73
C LYS A 153 -8.89 -12.32 53.20
N GLY A 154 -10.14 -12.76 53.31
CA GLY A 154 -11.31 -11.94 52.91
C GLY A 154 -11.73 -12.06 51.45
N VAL A 155 -11.00 -12.78 50.61
CA VAL A 155 -11.41 -13.05 49.22
C VAL A 155 -12.23 -14.33 49.18
N LYS A 156 -13.45 -14.24 48.64
CA LYS A 156 -14.34 -15.41 48.43
C LYS A 156 -14.34 -15.79 46.96
N ALA A 157 -14.06 -17.07 46.66
CA ALA A 157 -14.09 -17.59 45.29
C ALA A 157 -15.51 -17.47 44.70
N SER A 158 -16.54 -17.79 45.47
CA SER A 158 -17.96 -17.71 45.07
C SER A 158 -18.45 -16.29 44.74
N LYS A 159 -17.65 -15.25 44.94
CA LYS A 159 -17.97 -13.86 44.57
C LYS A 159 -17.19 -13.39 43.34
N GLN A 160 -16.40 -14.25 42.74
CA GLN A 160 -15.62 -13.93 41.55
C GLN A 160 -16.43 -14.24 40.28
N ASP A 161 -16.32 -13.40 39.27
CA ASP A 161 -17.07 -13.55 38.02
C ASP A 161 -16.79 -14.90 37.32
N TRP A 162 -15.54 -15.39 37.37
CA TRP A 162 -15.19 -16.67 36.80
C TRP A 162 -15.88 -17.86 37.51
N TYR A 163 -16.18 -17.73 38.82
CA TYR A 163 -16.88 -18.76 39.61
C TYR A 163 -18.37 -18.75 39.25
N THR A 164 -19.01 -17.58 39.30
CA THR A 164 -20.46 -17.44 38.99
C THR A 164 -20.77 -17.84 37.56
N ASN A 165 -19.93 -17.46 36.60
CA ASN A 165 -20.10 -17.86 35.20
C ASN A 165 -20.00 -19.38 35.01
N ALA A 166 -19.11 -20.07 35.76
CA ALA A 166 -18.99 -21.54 35.69
C ALA A 166 -20.20 -22.26 36.27
N GLU A 167 -20.87 -21.65 37.27
CA GLU A 167 -22.12 -22.20 37.87
C GLU A 167 -23.34 -21.94 36.97
N GLU A 168 -23.37 -20.80 36.26
CA GLU A 168 -24.52 -20.45 35.40
C GLU A 168 -24.54 -21.25 34.11
N GLU A 169 -23.38 -21.56 33.54
CA GLU A 169 -23.25 -22.31 32.26
C GLU A 169 -22.41 -23.60 32.46
N ILE A 170 -23.04 -24.62 33.06
CA ILE A 170 -22.39 -25.82 33.60
C ILE A 170 -21.53 -26.62 32.55
N GLU A 171 -21.91 -26.62 31.29
CA GLU A 171 -21.24 -27.44 30.27
C GLU A 171 -20.05 -26.72 29.57
N ASN A 172 -19.93 -25.41 29.76
CA ASN A 172 -18.97 -24.58 29.02
C ASN A 172 -17.70 -24.27 29.82
N VAL A 173 -16.60 -24.07 29.09
CA VAL A 173 -15.37 -23.47 29.66
C VAL A 173 -15.45 -21.97 29.44
N HIS A 174 -15.41 -21.22 30.55
CA HIS A 174 -15.43 -19.75 30.51
C HIS A 174 -14.01 -19.19 30.54
N PHE A 175 -13.76 -18.18 29.71
CA PHE A 175 -12.51 -17.44 29.69
C PHE A 175 -12.76 -16.03 30.22
N SER A 176 -12.06 -15.67 31.31
CA SER A 176 -12.10 -14.31 31.82
C SER A 176 -11.31 -13.34 30.95
N LEU A 177 -11.53 -12.05 31.14
CA LEU A 177 -10.58 -11.04 30.66
C LEU A 177 -9.28 -11.09 31.46
N PRO A 178 -8.16 -10.58 30.92
CA PRO A 178 -6.91 -10.49 31.66
C PRO A 178 -7.09 -9.65 32.94
N HIS A 179 -6.71 -10.24 34.07
CA HIS A 179 -6.78 -9.60 35.37
C HIS A 179 -5.60 -9.99 36.25
N ILE A 180 -5.42 -9.29 37.35
CA ILE A 180 -4.40 -9.65 38.33
C ILE A 180 -4.93 -10.79 39.18
N GLN A 181 -4.17 -11.86 39.28
CA GLN A 181 -4.49 -12.96 40.18
C GLN A 181 -4.59 -12.43 41.61
N ASN A 182 -5.74 -12.63 42.25
CA ASN A 182 -6.06 -12.05 43.57
C ASN A 182 -6.46 -13.09 44.62
N LEU A 183 -6.43 -14.39 44.31
CA LEU A 183 -6.89 -15.46 45.20
C LEU A 183 -5.79 -15.92 46.17
N PHE A 184 -4.57 -15.96 45.74
CA PHE A 184 -3.44 -16.52 46.49
C PHE A 184 -2.51 -15.42 46.96
N GLU A 185 -1.94 -15.61 48.17
CA GLU A 185 -0.88 -14.76 48.70
C GLU A 185 0.42 -15.14 48.02
N ASP A 186 1.12 -14.17 47.43
CA ASP A 186 2.50 -14.32 46.98
C ASP A 186 3.41 -13.60 47.95
N GLY A 187 4.28 -14.37 48.61
CA GLY A 187 5.28 -13.82 49.53
C GLY A 187 6.31 -12.90 48.91
N THR A 188 6.33 -12.83 47.54
CA THR A 188 7.22 -11.95 46.77
C THR A 188 6.57 -10.64 46.37
N TYR A 189 5.30 -10.40 46.73
CA TYR A 189 4.51 -9.22 46.35
C TYR A 189 4.43 -8.93 44.83
N ARG A 190 4.56 -9.99 43.99
CA ARG A 190 4.43 -9.86 42.54
C ARG A 190 2.97 -9.90 42.11
N TYR A 191 2.66 -9.10 41.10
CA TYR A 191 1.38 -9.15 40.42
C TYR A 191 1.46 -10.02 39.19
N TYR A 192 0.72 -11.13 39.21
CA TYR A 192 0.64 -12.04 38.05
C TYR A 192 -0.62 -11.73 37.27
N TRP A 193 -0.43 -11.33 36.02
CA TRP A 193 -1.56 -11.18 35.10
C TRP A 193 -1.94 -12.55 34.55
N VAL A 194 -3.23 -12.89 34.67
CA VAL A 194 -3.78 -14.17 34.27
C VAL A 194 -5.05 -13.99 33.45
N ILE A 195 -5.41 -15.04 32.73
CA ILE A 195 -6.71 -15.28 32.12
C ILE A 195 -7.22 -16.53 32.79
N SER A 196 -8.31 -16.41 33.54
CA SER A 196 -8.90 -17.53 34.25
C SER A 196 -9.81 -18.33 33.35
N LEU A 197 -9.54 -19.62 33.25
CA LEU A 197 -10.44 -20.61 32.70
C LEU A 197 -11.19 -21.24 33.84
N SER A 198 -12.50 -21.29 33.79
CA SER A 198 -13.36 -21.90 34.82
C SER A 198 -14.38 -22.84 34.19
N ARG A 199 -14.72 -23.86 34.92
CA ARG A 199 -15.71 -24.87 34.54
C ARG A 199 -16.32 -25.51 35.75
N SER A 200 -17.66 -25.77 35.71
CA SER A 200 -18.33 -26.66 36.67
C SER A 200 -17.89 -28.08 36.45
N VAL A 201 -17.64 -28.82 37.53
CA VAL A 201 -17.17 -30.21 37.51
C VAL A 201 -17.90 -30.99 38.59
N ASP A 202 -18.11 -32.30 38.33
CA ASP A 202 -18.62 -33.24 39.32
C ASP A 202 -17.45 -33.86 40.10
N ILE A 203 -17.47 -33.68 41.42
CA ILE A 203 -16.40 -34.12 42.32
C ILE A 203 -16.81 -35.40 42.97
N ASN A 204 -15.96 -36.41 42.92
CA ASN A 204 -16.15 -37.70 43.58
C ASN A 204 -15.36 -37.67 44.93
N ASP A 205 -16.06 -37.76 46.08
CA ASP A 205 -15.45 -37.85 47.41
C ASP A 205 -15.76 -39.16 48.11
N GLY A 206 -16.19 -40.21 47.35
CA GLY A 206 -16.50 -41.52 47.88
C GLY A 206 -17.92 -41.68 48.45
N GLU A 207 -18.67 -40.61 48.73
CA GLU A 207 -20.03 -40.70 49.25
C GLU A 207 -21.10 -40.36 48.21
N LYS A 208 -21.11 -39.15 47.67
CA LYS A 208 -22.02 -38.68 46.62
C LYS A 208 -21.31 -37.63 45.73
N PRO A 209 -21.58 -37.68 44.42
CA PRO A 209 -21.06 -36.68 43.57
C PRO A 209 -21.55 -35.28 44.00
N ARG A 210 -20.62 -34.34 44.17
CA ARG A 210 -20.88 -32.94 44.50
C ARG A 210 -20.45 -32.07 43.34
N SER A 211 -21.17 -31.00 43.06
CA SER A 211 -20.75 -30.03 42.12
C SER A 211 -19.64 -29.14 42.70
N GLY A 212 -18.70 -28.78 41.89
CA GLY A 212 -17.64 -27.84 42.23
C GLY A 212 -17.16 -27.05 40.98
N VAL A 213 -16.22 -26.15 41.18
CA VAL A 213 -15.67 -25.33 40.12
C VAL A 213 -14.16 -25.55 40.02
N LEU A 214 -13.73 -26.00 38.86
CA LEU A 214 -12.31 -26.10 38.47
C LEU A 214 -11.89 -24.75 37.86
N LEU A 215 -10.81 -24.20 38.42
CA LEU A 215 -10.14 -23.00 37.94
C LEU A 215 -8.75 -23.35 37.41
N VAL A 216 -8.42 -22.84 36.22
CA VAL A 216 -7.06 -22.87 35.66
C VAL A 216 -6.69 -21.44 35.22
N ASP A 217 -5.73 -20.84 35.90
CA ASP A 217 -5.22 -19.52 35.57
C ASP A 217 -4.10 -19.64 34.54
N MET A 218 -4.39 -19.27 33.31
CA MET A 218 -3.39 -19.17 32.26
C MET A 218 -2.57 -17.90 32.42
N LYS A 219 -1.25 -18.00 32.25
CA LYS A 219 -0.37 -16.82 32.25
C LYS A 219 -0.70 -15.91 31.08
N TYR A 220 -1.05 -14.65 31.36
CA TYR A 220 -1.30 -13.64 30.31
C TYR A 220 -0.10 -13.44 29.38
N SER A 221 1.13 -13.74 29.84
CA SER A 221 2.34 -13.69 29.02
C SER A 221 2.30 -14.56 27.79
N VAL A 222 1.52 -15.65 27.78
CA VAL A 222 1.34 -16.53 26.59
C VAL A 222 0.71 -15.72 25.46
N ILE A 223 -0.36 -14.99 25.74
CA ILE A 223 -1.06 -14.15 24.76
C ILE A 223 -0.22 -12.90 24.43
N SER A 224 0.27 -12.20 25.45
CA SER A 224 0.99 -10.94 25.25
C SER A 224 2.32 -11.13 24.49
N ASN A 225 3.03 -12.24 24.67
CA ASN A 225 4.26 -12.56 23.91
C ASN A 225 3.95 -12.83 22.42
N THR A 226 2.84 -13.52 22.13
CA THR A 226 2.40 -13.72 20.75
C THR A 226 2.06 -12.39 20.09
N MET A 227 1.30 -11.54 20.78
CA MET A 227 0.93 -10.22 20.29
C MET A 227 2.13 -9.26 20.17
N LYS A 228 3.09 -9.33 21.08
CA LYS A 228 4.33 -8.55 21.02
C LYS A 228 5.15 -8.91 19.79
N ARG A 229 5.31 -10.21 19.54
CA ARG A 229 6.11 -10.74 18.40
C ARG A 229 5.56 -10.29 17.05
N ILE A 230 4.25 -10.30 16.84
CA ILE A 230 3.63 -9.81 15.61
C ILE A 230 3.86 -8.30 15.44
N ASN A 231 3.76 -7.53 16.52
CA ASN A 231 3.95 -6.07 16.47
C ASN A 231 5.42 -5.68 16.23
N GLU A 232 6.40 -6.44 16.72
CA GLU A 232 7.83 -6.19 16.48
C GLU A 232 8.22 -6.38 15.01
N SER A 233 7.56 -7.28 14.29
CA SER A 233 7.83 -7.58 12.88
C SER A 233 7.03 -6.73 11.88
N SER A 234 6.18 -5.84 12.30
CA SER A 234 5.05 -5.31 11.52
C SER A 234 5.31 -4.04 10.70
N ASN A 235 6.53 -3.49 10.66
CA ASN A 235 6.90 -2.32 9.84
C ASN A 235 5.89 -1.13 9.91
N GLY A 236 5.35 -0.85 11.11
CA GLY A 236 4.44 0.27 11.35
C GLY A 236 2.94 -0.04 11.23
N ILE A 237 2.56 -1.24 10.81
CA ILE A 237 1.25 -1.83 11.06
C ILE A 237 1.21 -2.18 12.55
N TYR A 238 0.10 -2.04 13.22
CA TYR A 238 -0.02 -2.51 14.59
C TYR A 238 -1.25 -3.38 14.77
N TYR A 239 -1.13 -4.33 15.71
CA TYR A 239 -2.15 -5.32 15.97
C TYR A 239 -2.54 -5.24 17.44
N TYR A 240 -3.84 -5.25 17.71
CA TYR A 240 -4.38 -5.30 19.07
C TYR A 240 -5.47 -6.35 19.19
N LEU A 241 -5.78 -6.70 20.41
CA LEU A 241 -6.77 -7.72 20.75
C LEU A 241 -7.82 -7.10 21.68
N CYS A 242 -9.08 -7.26 21.34
CA CYS A 242 -10.21 -6.82 22.16
C CYS A 242 -11.21 -7.96 22.39
N SER A 243 -11.98 -7.85 23.48
CA SER A 243 -13.09 -8.75 23.75
C SER A 243 -14.28 -8.48 22.81
N ARG A 244 -15.24 -9.37 22.81
CA ARG A 244 -16.51 -9.20 22.09
C ARG A 244 -17.27 -7.95 22.55
N ASP A 245 -17.13 -7.57 23.83
CA ASP A 245 -17.77 -6.40 24.44
C ASP A 245 -16.96 -5.10 24.28
N GLY A 246 -15.90 -5.13 23.46
CA GLY A 246 -15.06 -3.96 23.18
C GLY A 246 -14.05 -3.61 24.28
N GLN A 247 -13.81 -4.50 25.25
CA GLN A 247 -12.76 -4.28 26.25
C GLN A 247 -11.39 -4.65 25.68
N MET A 248 -10.39 -3.84 25.98
CA MET A 248 -9.04 -4.03 25.48
C MET A 248 -8.30 -5.15 26.22
N ILE A 249 -7.94 -6.20 25.51
CA ILE A 249 -7.16 -7.33 26.03
C ILE A 249 -5.66 -7.05 25.88
N TYR A 250 -5.22 -6.67 24.69
CA TYR A 250 -3.83 -6.31 24.41
C TYR A 250 -3.74 -5.15 23.43
N HIS A 251 -2.82 -4.23 23.69
CA HIS A 251 -2.47 -3.16 22.75
C HIS A 251 -0.97 -2.84 22.84
N PRO A 252 -0.22 -2.69 21.71
CA PRO A 252 1.22 -2.41 21.77
C PRO A 252 1.55 -1.05 22.38
N ARG A 253 0.58 -0.12 22.38
CA ARG A 253 0.70 1.21 22.97
C ARG A 253 -0.19 1.38 24.21
N ARG A 254 -0.36 0.32 24.98
CA ARG A 254 -1.20 0.33 26.18
C ARG A 254 -0.86 1.47 27.12
N ALA A 255 0.44 1.68 27.38
CA ALA A 255 0.91 2.75 28.25
C ALA A 255 0.55 4.18 27.75
N ASP A 256 0.49 4.39 26.43
CA ASP A 256 0.07 5.67 25.85
C ASP A 256 -1.45 5.87 25.99
N ILE A 257 -2.21 4.79 25.91
CA ILE A 257 -3.68 4.81 26.11
C ILE A 257 -3.99 5.14 27.57
N ASP A 258 -3.35 4.45 28.50
CA ASP A 258 -3.55 4.67 29.94
C ASP A 258 -3.15 6.10 30.38
N ARG A 259 -2.23 6.73 29.67
CA ARG A 259 -1.84 8.15 29.87
C ARG A 259 -2.70 9.15 29.09
N GLY A 260 -3.64 8.70 28.26
CA GLY A 260 -4.49 9.55 27.44
C GLY A 260 -3.81 10.15 26.19
N TYR A 261 -2.60 9.71 25.83
CA TYR A 261 -1.88 10.18 24.63
C TYR A 261 -2.37 9.51 23.33
N PHE A 262 -3.05 8.39 23.46
CA PHE A 262 -3.59 7.63 22.35
C PHE A 262 -4.95 7.03 22.73
N SER A 263 -5.85 6.93 21.80
CA SER A 263 -7.14 6.26 21.99
C SER A 263 -7.34 5.23 20.89
N GLU A 264 -8.02 4.12 21.23
CA GLU A 264 -8.44 3.12 20.26
C GLU A 264 -9.91 2.83 20.44
N ASN A 265 -10.64 2.68 19.35
CA ASN A 265 -12.08 2.42 19.40
C ASN A 265 -12.36 0.91 19.36
N CYS A 266 -12.06 0.23 20.46
CA CYS A 266 -12.29 -1.21 20.59
C CYS A 266 -13.77 -1.58 20.51
N GLU A 267 -14.66 -0.73 20.98
CA GLU A 267 -16.10 -0.96 20.93
C GLU A 267 -16.62 -1.05 19.49
N MET A 268 -16.17 -0.12 18.62
CA MET A 268 -16.54 -0.16 17.20
C MET A 268 -15.97 -1.39 16.50
N THR A 269 -14.71 -1.71 16.74
CA THR A 269 -14.04 -2.81 16.02
C THR A 269 -14.48 -4.19 16.51
N SER A 270 -14.92 -4.33 17.75
CA SER A 270 -15.46 -5.58 18.28
C SER A 270 -16.78 -6.01 17.64
N GLN A 271 -17.56 -5.06 17.13
CA GLN A 271 -18.84 -5.30 16.45
C GLN A 271 -18.70 -5.64 14.97
N LEU A 272 -17.51 -5.50 14.40
CA LEU A 272 -17.26 -5.84 12.99
C LEU A 272 -17.20 -7.35 12.80
N GLU A 273 -17.74 -7.81 11.68
CA GLU A 273 -17.53 -9.18 11.20
C GLU A 273 -16.08 -9.36 10.74
N ASP A 274 -15.67 -10.61 10.55
CA ASP A 274 -14.34 -10.92 10.05
C ASP A 274 -14.18 -10.43 8.60
N GLY A 275 -13.11 -9.68 8.34
CA GLY A 275 -12.87 -9.08 7.03
C GLY A 275 -11.98 -7.84 7.07
N THR A 276 -11.89 -7.19 5.92
CA THR A 276 -11.07 -5.98 5.74
C THR A 276 -11.95 -4.76 5.47
N TYR A 277 -11.70 -3.69 6.19
CA TYR A 277 -12.48 -2.45 6.17
C TYR A 277 -11.60 -1.23 5.91
N GLU A 278 -12.12 -0.25 5.17
CA GLU A 278 -11.55 1.10 5.10
C GLU A 278 -12.22 1.98 6.15
N LEU A 279 -11.51 2.31 7.21
CA LEU A 279 -12.04 3.05 8.34
C LEU A 279 -11.15 4.24 8.69
N SER A 280 -11.78 5.29 9.22
CA SER A 280 -11.05 6.41 9.82
C SER A 280 -10.87 6.16 11.30
N LEU A 281 -9.70 5.70 11.71
CA LEU A 281 -9.34 5.52 13.11
C LEU A 281 -8.64 6.78 13.63
N ASN A 282 -9.16 7.35 14.70
CA ASN A 282 -8.61 8.57 15.32
C ASN A 282 -8.47 9.75 14.34
N GLY A 283 -9.45 9.91 13.41
CA GLY A 283 -9.44 10.95 12.39
C GLY A 283 -8.42 10.75 11.26
N ARG A 284 -7.81 9.57 11.15
CA ARG A 284 -6.87 9.21 10.10
C ARG A 284 -7.40 8.04 9.28
N PRO A 285 -7.45 8.16 7.96
CA PRO A 285 -7.87 7.06 7.11
C PRO A 285 -6.86 5.92 7.17
N GLY A 286 -7.35 4.70 7.13
CA GLY A 286 -6.54 3.48 7.15
C GLY A 286 -7.34 2.26 6.72
N ASN A 287 -6.67 1.14 6.58
CA ASN A 287 -7.31 -0.16 6.42
C ASN A 287 -7.23 -0.91 7.73
N VAL A 288 -8.27 -1.65 8.04
CA VAL A 288 -8.40 -2.46 9.25
C VAL A 288 -8.76 -3.87 8.84
N VAL A 289 -8.02 -4.84 9.35
CA VAL A 289 -8.31 -6.27 9.19
C VAL A 289 -8.77 -6.81 10.51
N VAL A 290 -9.93 -7.44 10.54
CA VAL A 290 -10.54 -8.03 11.75
C VAL A 290 -10.70 -9.52 11.56
N SER A 291 -10.35 -10.30 12.58
CA SER A 291 -10.61 -11.74 12.61
C SER A 291 -10.90 -12.20 14.03
N SER A 292 -11.80 -13.16 14.17
CA SER A 292 -12.29 -13.67 15.45
C SER A 292 -11.43 -14.85 15.94
N VAL A 293 -11.09 -14.84 17.22
CA VAL A 293 -10.48 -15.97 17.93
C VAL A 293 -11.60 -16.93 18.36
N ALA A 294 -11.54 -18.17 17.89
CA ALA A 294 -12.68 -19.09 17.92
C ALA A 294 -13.22 -19.40 19.33
N TYR A 295 -12.33 -19.67 20.29
CA TYR A 295 -12.75 -20.12 21.63
C TYR A 295 -13.29 -19.03 22.54
N THR A 296 -12.90 -17.79 22.31
CA THR A 296 -13.23 -16.66 23.19
C THR A 296 -14.13 -15.64 22.56
N GLY A 297 -14.25 -15.65 21.22
CA GLY A 297 -14.91 -14.62 20.45
C GLY A 297 -14.17 -13.27 20.48
N TRP A 298 -12.91 -13.25 20.96
CA TRP A 298 -12.09 -12.04 20.92
C TRP A 298 -11.79 -11.65 19.47
N LYS A 299 -11.60 -10.36 19.23
CA LYS A 299 -11.29 -9.83 17.92
C LYS A 299 -9.83 -9.42 17.86
N LEU A 300 -9.07 -10.07 16.96
CA LEU A 300 -7.75 -9.61 16.58
C LEU A 300 -7.90 -8.59 15.46
N VAL A 301 -7.38 -7.39 15.69
CA VAL A 301 -7.51 -6.25 14.79
C VAL A 301 -6.13 -5.79 14.33
N GLY A 302 -5.89 -5.85 13.02
CA GLY A 302 -4.70 -5.31 12.37
C GLY A 302 -4.98 -3.95 11.75
N VAL A 303 -4.29 -2.91 12.20
CA VAL A 303 -4.46 -1.54 11.69
C VAL A 303 -3.31 -1.16 10.78
N ILE A 304 -3.65 -0.77 9.55
CA ILE A 304 -2.70 -0.37 8.49
C ILE A 304 -2.86 1.14 8.26
N PRO A 305 -2.10 2.00 8.97
CA PRO A 305 -2.19 3.44 8.79
C PRO A 305 -1.78 3.85 7.37
N GLU A 306 -2.42 4.86 6.79
CA GLU A 306 -2.10 5.35 5.44
C GLU A 306 -0.62 5.74 5.29
N ARG A 307 0.01 6.23 6.36
CA ARG A 307 1.44 6.54 6.38
C ARG A 307 2.32 5.34 6.07
N VAL A 308 1.94 4.15 6.54
CA VAL A 308 2.71 2.91 6.31
C VAL A 308 2.55 2.47 4.87
N GLN A 309 1.34 2.61 4.31
CA GLN A 309 1.07 2.34 2.91
C GLN A 309 1.89 3.26 1.99
N THR A 310 2.14 4.50 2.41
CA THR A 310 2.83 5.53 1.60
C THR A 310 4.33 5.66 1.89
N ALA A 311 4.83 5.17 3.02
CA ALA A 311 6.25 5.33 3.40
C ALA A 311 7.22 4.71 2.38
N ASN A 312 6.95 3.48 1.94
CA ASN A 312 7.73 2.82 0.91
C ASN A 312 7.54 3.46 -0.48
N ILE A 313 6.33 3.99 -0.77
CA ILE A 313 6.03 4.68 -2.03
C ILE A 313 6.92 5.91 -2.21
N ASN A 314 7.20 6.67 -1.15
CA ASN A 314 8.06 7.84 -1.23
C ASN A 314 9.50 7.49 -1.67
N ARG A 315 10.05 6.37 -1.19
CA ARG A 315 11.37 5.89 -1.63
C ARG A 315 11.35 5.46 -3.09
N PHE A 316 10.35 4.68 -3.50
CA PHE A 316 10.18 4.26 -4.90
C PHE A 316 9.85 5.42 -5.84
N ARG A 317 9.16 6.45 -5.37
CA ARG A 317 8.90 7.68 -6.16
C ARG A 317 10.19 8.30 -6.68
N TYR A 318 11.23 8.38 -5.87
CA TYR A 318 12.52 8.91 -6.30
C TYR A 318 13.16 8.02 -7.39
N TYR A 319 13.10 6.70 -7.25
CA TYR A 319 13.61 5.78 -8.28
C TYR A 319 12.84 5.91 -9.59
N ILE A 320 11.50 5.99 -9.54
CA ILE A 320 10.66 6.18 -10.73
C ILE A 320 10.98 7.51 -11.40
N ILE A 321 11.05 8.60 -10.65
CA ILE A 321 11.39 9.94 -11.20
C ILE A 321 12.77 9.92 -11.84
N THR A 322 13.77 9.34 -11.18
CA THR A 322 15.13 9.24 -11.72
C THR A 322 15.16 8.41 -13.00
N ALA A 323 14.49 7.27 -13.05
CA ALA A 323 14.38 6.44 -14.25
C ALA A 323 13.69 7.17 -15.41
N ILE A 324 12.60 7.90 -15.14
CA ILE A 324 11.91 8.73 -16.11
C ILE A 324 12.83 9.84 -16.65
N LEU A 325 13.60 10.51 -15.80
CA LEU A 325 14.54 11.54 -16.21
C LEU A 325 15.65 11.00 -17.11
N ILE A 326 16.21 9.83 -16.78
CA ILE A 326 17.22 9.16 -17.61
C ILE A 326 16.62 8.77 -18.97
N LEU A 327 15.43 8.17 -18.99
CA LEU A 327 14.73 7.81 -20.21
C LEU A 327 14.43 9.02 -21.08
N MET A 328 13.94 10.11 -20.47
CA MET A 328 13.66 11.36 -21.16
C MET A 328 14.92 11.96 -21.80
N MET A 329 16.03 11.97 -21.07
CA MET A 329 17.33 12.46 -21.59
C MET A 329 17.78 11.64 -22.79
N MET A 330 17.67 10.31 -22.71
CA MET A 330 17.97 9.40 -23.83
C MET A 330 17.07 9.68 -25.06
N LEU A 331 15.77 9.84 -24.84
CA LEU A 331 14.82 10.13 -25.91
C LEU A 331 15.07 11.50 -26.56
N LEU A 332 15.48 12.51 -25.80
CA LEU A 332 15.85 13.82 -26.33
C LEU A 332 17.07 13.75 -27.26
N GLU A 333 18.10 12.97 -26.91
CA GLU A 333 19.24 12.76 -27.78
C GLU A 333 18.87 11.99 -29.07
N VAL A 334 18.02 10.98 -28.96
CA VAL A 334 17.51 10.26 -30.13
C VAL A 334 16.72 11.21 -31.05
N ASN A 335 15.81 12.03 -30.50
CA ASN A 335 15.07 13.04 -31.26
C ASN A 335 15.99 14.04 -31.95
N ARG A 336 17.08 14.46 -31.29
CA ARG A 336 18.08 15.34 -31.86
C ARG A 336 18.79 14.72 -33.05
N ILE A 337 19.15 13.43 -32.95
CA ILE A 337 19.79 12.68 -34.03
C ILE A 337 18.85 12.53 -35.23
N ILE A 338 17.59 12.11 -34.97
CA ILE A 338 16.55 11.94 -36.00
C ILE A 338 16.30 13.27 -36.73
N SER A 339 16.07 14.35 -35.95
CA SER A 339 15.81 15.67 -36.51
C SER A 339 16.93 16.13 -37.40
N ARG A 340 18.20 15.89 -37.01
CA ARG A 340 19.37 16.23 -37.83
C ARG A 340 19.48 15.39 -39.09
N LYS A 341 19.19 14.09 -39.01
CA LYS A 341 19.26 13.17 -40.18
C LYS A 341 18.18 13.49 -41.22
N ILE A 342 17.00 13.96 -40.79
CA ILE A 342 15.92 14.32 -41.72
C ILE A 342 16.08 15.74 -42.25
N SER A 343 16.31 16.72 -41.38
CA SER A 343 16.26 18.15 -41.74
C SER A 343 17.50 18.63 -42.50
N ARG A 344 18.70 18.12 -42.19
CA ARG A 344 19.94 18.60 -42.87
C ARG A 344 19.97 18.34 -44.37
N PRO A 345 19.62 17.15 -44.87
CA PRO A 345 19.54 16.93 -46.31
C PRO A 345 18.53 17.83 -47.01
N ILE A 346 17.35 18.05 -46.40
CA ILE A 346 16.32 18.92 -46.94
C ILE A 346 16.83 20.37 -47.04
N LEU A 347 17.48 20.87 -45.96
CA LEU A 347 18.07 22.23 -45.97
C LEU A 347 19.16 22.38 -47.03
N ARG A 348 20.04 21.39 -47.17
CA ARG A 348 21.10 21.40 -48.19
C ARG A 348 20.52 21.38 -49.60
N LEU A 349 19.48 20.59 -49.87
CA LEU A 349 18.78 20.58 -51.14
C LEU A 349 18.15 21.98 -51.41
N ASN A 350 17.47 22.56 -50.45
CA ASN A 350 16.88 23.88 -50.59
C ASN A 350 17.95 24.98 -50.83
N GLU A 351 19.08 24.92 -50.14
CA GLU A 351 20.18 25.86 -50.32
C GLU A 351 20.83 25.69 -51.70
N SER A 352 21.05 24.46 -52.20
CA SER A 352 21.61 24.21 -53.53
C SER A 352 20.66 24.63 -54.66
N VAL A 353 19.34 24.41 -54.50
CA VAL A 353 18.34 24.91 -55.47
C VAL A 353 18.33 26.43 -55.49
N LYS A 354 18.33 27.11 -54.34
CA LYS A 354 18.37 28.57 -54.26
C LYS A 354 19.66 29.16 -54.83
N ALA A 355 20.81 28.52 -54.60
CA ALA A 355 22.09 28.93 -55.19
C ALA A 355 22.08 28.81 -56.72
N TYR A 356 21.50 27.73 -57.24
CA TYR A 356 21.35 27.49 -58.69
C TYR A 356 20.42 28.55 -59.31
N GLU A 357 19.29 28.91 -58.69
CA GLU A 357 18.36 29.96 -59.15
C GLU A 357 18.99 31.37 -59.21
N THR A 358 19.97 31.64 -58.34
CA THR A 358 20.69 32.94 -58.30
C THR A 358 21.92 32.97 -59.22
N GLY A 359 22.13 31.98 -60.08
CA GLY A 359 23.21 31.92 -61.04
C GLY A 359 24.55 31.49 -60.46
N GLY A 360 24.57 30.84 -59.31
CA GLY A 360 25.76 30.25 -58.72
C GLY A 360 26.11 28.93 -59.42
N ASP A 361 27.39 28.74 -59.69
CA ASP A 361 27.91 27.48 -60.26
C ASP A 361 28.00 26.37 -59.19
N THR A 362 26.85 25.97 -58.66
CA THR A 362 26.71 24.95 -57.59
C THR A 362 25.81 23.83 -58.08
N ASP A 363 26.33 22.62 -58.07
CA ASP A 363 25.53 21.41 -58.36
C ASP A 363 24.41 21.21 -57.36
N ILE A 364 23.21 20.79 -57.79
CA ILE A 364 22.08 20.50 -56.94
C ILE A 364 22.39 19.30 -56.03
N TYR A 365 22.16 19.46 -54.71
CA TYR A 365 22.47 18.44 -53.71
C TYR A 365 21.63 17.17 -53.94
N ILE A 366 22.28 16.01 -54.12
CA ILE A 366 21.68 14.68 -54.26
C ILE A 366 22.17 13.82 -53.09
N GLY A 367 21.42 13.80 -51.98
CA GLY A 367 21.79 13.03 -50.78
C GLY A 367 20.64 12.91 -49.77
N GLY A 368 20.87 12.19 -48.66
CA GLY A 368 19.85 11.94 -47.64
C GLY A 368 19.12 10.60 -47.81
N SER A 369 17.85 10.53 -47.33
CA SER A 369 17.01 9.33 -47.53
C SER A 369 16.70 9.09 -49.01
N SER A 370 16.18 7.90 -49.36
CA SER A 370 15.82 7.53 -50.72
C SER A 370 14.91 8.57 -51.37
N GLU A 371 13.92 9.06 -50.61
CA GLU A 371 12.90 10.02 -51.04
C GLU A 371 13.51 11.40 -51.32
N ILE A 372 14.41 11.88 -50.44
CA ILE A 372 15.09 13.18 -50.61
C ILE A 372 16.08 13.11 -51.74
N ARG A 373 16.79 11.98 -51.92
CA ARG A 373 17.70 11.74 -53.02
C ARG A 373 16.97 11.75 -54.36
N HIS A 374 15.82 11.06 -54.45
CA HIS A 374 14.97 11.03 -55.63
C HIS A 374 14.43 12.43 -55.96
N LEU A 375 14.01 13.20 -54.94
CA LEU A 375 13.58 14.59 -55.12
C LEU A 375 14.72 15.46 -55.68
N GLY A 376 15.93 15.36 -55.11
CA GLY A 376 17.11 16.08 -55.59
C GLY A 376 17.46 15.74 -57.06
N TYR A 377 17.35 14.47 -57.41
CA TYR A 377 17.57 14.03 -58.79
C TYR A 377 16.51 14.56 -59.75
N SER A 378 15.23 14.53 -59.33
CA SER A 378 14.14 15.05 -60.15
C SER A 378 14.22 16.55 -60.38
N VAL A 379 14.60 17.31 -59.34
CA VAL A 379 14.83 18.75 -59.42
C VAL A 379 15.98 19.04 -60.38
N LYS A 380 17.13 18.35 -60.24
CA LYS A 380 18.29 18.50 -61.15
C LYS A 380 17.88 18.26 -62.58
N LYS A 381 17.20 17.17 -62.88
CA LYS A 381 16.73 16.83 -64.21
C LYS A 381 15.82 17.88 -64.83
N SER A 382 14.92 18.46 -63.97
CA SER A 382 14.01 19.52 -64.45
C SER A 382 14.76 20.82 -64.81
N TYR A 383 15.78 21.19 -64.05
CA TYR A 383 16.63 22.34 -64.38
C TYR A 383 17.48 22.10 -65.64
N GLU A 384 18.06 20.94 -65.84
CA GLU A 384 18.79 20.57 -67.06
C GLU A 384 17.87 20.60 -68.27
N GLN A 385 16.59 20.19 -68.15
CA GLN A 385 15.62 20.31 -69.23
C GLN A 385 15.27 21.77 -69.57
N ILE A 386 15.11 22.62 -68.56
CA ILE A 386 14.82 24.05 -68.75
C ILE A 386 16.02 24.73 -69.42
N GLU A 387 17.25 24.42 -69.04
CA GLU A 387 18.43 24.97 -69.64
C GLU A 387 18.61 24.57 -71.13
N ASN A 388 18.36 23.28 -71.43
CA ASN A 388 18.35 22.79 -72.79
C ASN A 388 17.30 23.51 -73.65
N LEU A 389 16.08 23.65 -73.15
CA LEU A 389 14.98 24.39 -73.84
C LEU A 389 15.33 25.86 -74.04
N MET A 390 15.92 26.54 -73.05
CA MET A 390 16.40 27.91 -73.20
C MET A 390 17.50 28.05 -74.29
N GLN A 391 18.46 27.12 -74.34
CA GLN A 391 19.47 27.11 -75.40
C GLN A 391 18.89 26.86 -76.77
N GLU A 392 17.85 26.03 -76.89
CA GLU A 392 17.14 25.79 -78.12
C GLU A 392 16.38 27.06 -78.60
N ILE A 393 15.69 27.76 -77.68
CA ILE A 393 15.01 29.02 -77.97
C ILE A 393 16.00 30.13 -78.41
N ILE A 394 17.19 30.18 -77.80
CA ILE A 394 18.20 31.16 -78.16
C ILE A 394 18.82 30.87 -79.53
N ARG A 395 18.88 29.62 -79.94
CA ARG A 395 19.38 29.18 -81.26
C ARG A 395 18.42 29.43 -82.40
N GLU A 396 17.10 29.33 -82.18
CA GLU A 396 16.06 29.52 -83.21
C GLU A 396 16.02 30.95 -83.81
N PRO A 397 16.11 32.09 -82.99
CA PRO A 397 15.98 33.43 -83.57
C PRO A 397 17.10 33.77 -84.52
N VAL A 398 18.32 33.18 -84.42
CA VAL A 398 19.45 33.44 -85.34
C VAL A 398 19.18 32.78 -86.69
N SER A 399 18.49 31.65 -86.78
CA SER A 399 18.04 31.04 -88.03
C SER A 399 16.94 31.83 -88.75
N TYR A 400 15.98 32.45 -87.96
CA TYR A 400 14.88 33.24 -88.50
C TYR A 400 15.35 34.57 -89.06
N THR A 401 16.33 35.24 -88.45
CA THR A 401 16.93 36.47 -88.95
C THR A 401 17.76 36.26 -90.20
N HIS A 402 18.46 35.13 -90.36
CA HIS A 402 19.19 34.78 -91.57
C HIS A 402 18.30 34.49 -92.78
N LEU A 403 17.14 33.80 -92.54
CA LEU A 403 16.16 33.54 -93.57
C LEU A 403 15.46 34.84 -94.06
N ARG A 404 15.14 35.79 -93.20
CA ARG A 404 14.52 37.07 -93.53
C ARG A 404 15.53 37.99 -94.29
N ALA A 405 16.77 37.95 -93.96
CA ALA A 405 17.82 38.68 -94.72
C ALA A 405 18.02 38.15 -96.12
N HIS A 406 17.85 36.86 -96.38
CA HIS A 406 17.90 36.25 -97.71
C HIS A 406 16.62 36.52 -98.54
N GLU A 407 15.45 36.64 -98.00
CA GLU A 407 14.23 36.99 -98.70
C GLU A 407 14.16 38.48 -99.10
N THR A 408 14.69 39.39 -98.25
CA THR A 408 14.74 40.80 -98.62
C THR A 408 15.73 41.16 -99.76
N LEU A 409 16.78 40.36 -99.93
CA LEU A 409 17.68 40.51 -101.04
C LEU A 409 17.17 39.95 -102.36
N ARG A 410 16.04 39.19 -102.40
CA ARG A 410 15.45 38.62 -103.63
C ARG A 410 14.36 39.48 -104.27
N HIS A 411 13.96 40.56 -103.59
CA HIS A 411 12.96 41.49 -104.00
C HIS A 411 13.48 42.84 -104.53
N ILE A 412 14.85 42.98 -104.64
CA ILE A 412 15.50 44.18 -105.25
C ILE A 412 16.40 43.69 -106.38
N VAL A 413 15.86 43.13 -107.47
CA VAL A 413 16.37 43.07 -108.78
C VAL A 413 15.22 43.11 -109.79
#